data_3a0fa3158fd3bd8a5397655b01453c3c
#
_entry.id   3a0fa3158fd3bd8a5397655b01453c3c
#
_cell.length_a   1.000
_cell.length_b   1.000
_cell.length_c   1.000
_cell.angle_alpha   90.00
_cell.angle_beta   90.00
_cell.angle_gamma   90.00
#
_symmetry.space_group_name_H-M   'P 1'
#
loop_
_entity.id
_entity.type
_entity.pdbx_description
1 polymer ?
#
loop_
_entity_poly.entity_id
_entity_poly.type
_entity_poly.pdbx_seq_one_letter_code
_entity_poly.pdbx_strand_id
1 'polypeptide(L)'
;MRSDSHARQAALRSVAARLAEASANLTLIAPGVDPLRIGARPDTARVVFKTEDALDPLVQRDHLALAEAHLEGRIDIEGDLLEALTVVADILPAPSPLDRLRLWLRLVTRSRTRYERESVAFHYDRPPEFFLPWLDRWRCYSHGIYDSPDDEIGEAMARKMQRAIDALGLQPGMDVFDMGGGWGCFVEYAGLQGIRVHSITISQEQHRFVQKLIREKELPCTSELVNLRVYTPRIRFHGAVFMGTFEHHTDYRSAARFLVRHLEPDGRIWADFCAQRSDFTLGRFMKRYLWPGPVTYVNPYRWVGDFVREGFNIYQMEDDTLSYAFTVRDWHRALVSNRKALAEQFSEAEVRAFLLFLGGSYHFLTQNRTQAYHVVAGLGPRPVIGAER
;
A
#
# COMPACT_ATOMS: atom_id res chain seq x y z
N MET A 1 -13.76 -33.22 27.61
CA MET A 1 -14.02 -31.84 28.13
C MET A 1 -12.90 -31.30 29.05
N ARG A 2 -12.52 -31.92 30.22
CA ARG A 2 -11.44 -31.34 31.07
C ARG A 2 -10.03 -31.44 30.45
N SER A 3 -9.73 -32.46 29.67
CA SER A 3 -8.41 -32.62 29.02
C SER A 3 -8.18 -31.60 27.90
N ASP A 4 -9.24 -31.22 27.15
CA ASP A 4 -9.16 -30.26 26.06
C ASP A 4 -8.99 -28.83 26.57
N SER A 5 -9.62 -28.45 27.69
CA SER A 5 -9.43 -27.16 28.36
C SER A 5 -7.98 -26.97 28.82
N HIS A 6 -7.36 -27.99 29.40
CA HIS A 6 -5.96 -27.94 29.83
C HIS A 6 -4.99 -27.79 28.67
N ALA A 7 -5.22 -28.50 27.56
CA ALA A 7 -4.39 -28.41 26.37
C ALA A 7 -4.49 -27.03 25.74
N ARG A 8 -5.69 -26.44 25.64
CA ARG A 8 -5.93 -25.09 25.14
C ARG A 8 -5.28 -24.01 26.02
N GLN A 9 -5.39 -24.16 27.34
CA GLN A 9 -4.76 -23.25 28.30
C GLN A 9 -3.23 -23.30 28.22
N ALA A 10 -2.64 -24.49 28.07
CA ALA A 10 -1.20 -24.65 27.86
C ALA A 10 -0.75 -24.01 26.53
N ALA A 11 -1.53 -24.17 25.45
CA ALA A 11 -1.26 -23.57 24.18
C ALA A 11 -1.35 -22.02 24.22
N LEU A 12 -2.37 -21.46 24.88
CA LEU A 12 -2.49 -20.02 25.08
C LEU A 12 -1.32 -19.47 25.91
N ARG A 13 -0.88 -20.15 26.97
CA ARG A 13 0.31 -19.76 27.75
C ARG A 13 1.59 -19.78 26.91
N SER A 14 1.74 -20.77 26.03
CA SER A 14 2.88 -20.84 25.09
C SER A 14 2.87 -19.67 24.07
N VAL A 15 1.70 -19.29 23.60
CA VAL A 15 1.53 -18.10 22.73
C VAL A 15 1.83 -16.83 23.52
N ALA A 16 1.29 -16.70 24.73
CA ALA A 16 1.50 -15.53 25.58
C ALA A 16 2.96 -15.32 25.97
N ALA A 17 3.70 -16.38 26.24
CA ALA A 17 5.14 -16.27 26.55
C ALA A 17 5.93 -15.65 25.38
N ARG A 18 5.60 -15.99 24.15
CA ARG A 18 6.23 -15.41 22.95
C ARG A 18 5.77 -13.97 22.71
N LEU A 19 4.51 -13.67 23.00
CA LEU A 19 3.97 -12.32 22.88
C LEU A 19 4.56 -11.38 23.93
N ALA A 20 4.90 -11.90 25.10
CA ALA A 20 5.59 -11.16 26.15
C ALA A 20 7.01 -10.75 25.73
N GLU A 21 7.69 -11.58 24.91
CA GLU A 21 9.00 -11.24 24.30
C GLU A 21 8.88 -10.09 23.29
N ALA A 22 7.71 -9.90 22.69
CA ALA A 22 7.45 -8.87 21.69
C ALA A 22 7.02 -7.49 22.27
N SER A 23 7.16 -7.28 23.60
CA SER A 23 6.80 -6.03 24.30
C SER A 23 5.33 -5.61 24.19
N ALA A 24 4.44 -6.55 23.90
CA ALA A 24 3.02 -6.30 23.76
C ALA A 24 2.30 -6.12 25.11
N ASN A 25 1.26 -5.27 25.12
CA ASN A 25 0.39 -5.08 26.28
C ASN A 25 -1.06 -5.32 25.89
N LEU A 26 -1.49 -6.57 25.94
CA LEU A 26 -2.86 -6.96 25.58
C LEU A 26 -3.41 -8.07 26.46
N THR A 27 -4.73 -8.24 26.44
CA THR A 27 -5.41 -9.34 27.12
C THR A 27 -6.07 -10.25 26.09
N LEU A 28 -5.81 -11.57 26.20
CA LEU A 28 -6.53 -12.60 25.44
C LEU A 28 -7.71 -13.09 26.28
N ILE A 29 -8.90 -13.11 25.70
CA ILE A 29 -10.14 -13.57 26.33
C ILE A 29 -10.73 -14.68 25.47
N ALA A 30 -11.01 -15.84 26.08
CA ALA A 30 -11.59 -16.97 25.39
C ALA A 30 -12.57 -17.74 26.28
N PRO A 31 -13.61 -18.41 25.71
CA PRO A 31 -14.54 -19.23 26.47
C PRO A 31 -13.83 -20.37 27.21
N GLY A 32 -14.17 -20.60 28.50
CA GLY A 32 -13.64 -21.68 29.30
C GLY A 32 -12.16 -21.56 29.65
N VAL A 33 -11.54 -20.39 29.46
CA VAL A 33 -10.14 -20.11 29.82
C VAL A 33 -10.08 -18.81 30.60
N ASP A 34 -9.26 -18.76 31.66
CA ASP A 34 -9.03 -17.49 32.36
C ASP A 34 -8.39 -16.45 31.46
N PRO A 35 -8.80 -15.16 31.54
CA PRO A 35 -8.20 -14.10 30.77
C PRO A 35 -6.68 -14.06 30.97
N LEU A 36 -5.95 -14.03 29.86
CA LEU A 36 -4.50 -14.07 29.87
C LEU A 36 -3.94 -12.71 29.48
N ARG A 37 -3.39 -12.03 30.47
CA ARG A 37 -2.73 -10.75 30.25
C ARG A 37 -1.29 -10.95 29.79
N ILE A 38 -0.89 -10.17 28.79
CA ILE A 38 0.45 -10.15 28.19
C ILE A 38 1.03 -8.75 28.37
N GLY A 39 2.26 -8.69 28.84
CA GLY A 39 2.96 -7.43 29.09
C GLY A 39 2.81 -6.89 30.51
N ALA A 40 3.66 -5.91 30.85
CA ALA A 40 3.76 -5.33 32.18
C ALA A 40 2.97 -4.01 32.34
N ARG A 41 2.59 -3.38 31.23
CA ARG A 41 1.83 -2.12 31.21
C ARG A 41 0.33 -2.41 31.14
N PRO A 42 -0.54 -1.43 31.42
CA PRO A 42 -1.97 -1.56 31.17
C PRO A 42 -2.24 -2.04 29.73
N ASP A 43 -3.18 -2.96 29.55
CA ASP A 43 -3.58 -3.42 28.24
C ASP A 43 -4.24 -2.29 27.46
N THR A 44 -3.79 -2.11 26.23
CA THR A 44 -4.33 -1.13 25.29
C THR A 44 -5.32 -1.79 24.33
N ALA A 45 -5.25 -3.12 24.22
CA ALA A 45 -6.13 -3.92 23.38
C ALA A 45 -6.52 -5.25 24.05
N ARG A 46 -7.67 -5.78 23.61
CA ARG A 46 -8.17 -7.10 23.98
C ARG A 46 -8.49 -7.91 22.73
N VAL A 47 -8.01 -9.13 22.67
CA VAL A 47 -8.37 -10.08 21.61
C VAL A 47 -9.38 -11.07 22.19
N VAL A 48 -10.61 -10.99 21.70
CA VAL A 48 -11.75 -11.77 22.22
C VAL A 48 -12.08 -12.89 21.23
N PHE A 49 -11.83 -14.11 21.63
CA PHE A 49 -12.27 -15.32 20.94
C PHE A 49 -13.70 -15.64 21.41
N LYS A 50 -14.69 -15.55 20.53
CA LYS A 50 -16.11 -15.70 20.90
C LYS A 50 -16.54 -17.16 21.01
N THR A 51 -15.84 -18.05 20.34
CA THR A 51 -16.10 -19.49 20.31
C THR A 51 -14.85 -20.29 20.64
N GLU A 52 -15.01 -21.50 21.15
CA GLU A 52 -13.87 -22.35 21.51
C GLU A 52 -13.00 -22.71 20.31
N ASP A 53 -13.60 -22.98 19.16
CA ASP A 53 -12.92 -23.31 17.90
C ASP A 53 -12.16 -22.11 17.28
N ALA A 54 -12.48 -20.90 17.67
CA ALA A 54 -11.75 -19.70 17.23
C ALA A 54 -10.29 -19.66 17.75
N LEU A 55 -9.97 -20.45 18.79
CA LEU A 55 -8.61 -20.61 19.30
C LEU A 55 -7.74 -21.55 18.45
N ASP A 56 -8.34 -22.50 17.75
CA ASP A 56 -7.61 -23.54 17.02
C ASP A 56 -6.63 -22.97 15.99
N PRO A 57 -6.98 -21.95 15.18
CA PRO A 57 -6.04 -21.31 14.26
C PRO A 57 -4.82 -20.69 14.95
N LEU A 58 -4.99 -20.12 16.14
CA LEU A 58 -3.89 -19.55 16.93
C LEU A 58 -2.94 -20.65 17.40
N VAL A 59 -3.48 -21.75 17.90
CA VAL A 59 -2.72 -22.92 18.37
C VAL A 59 -1.96 -23.57 17.21
N GLN A 60 -2.62 -23.71 16.05
CA GLN A 60 -2.05 -24.32 14.84
C GLN A 60 -1.12 -23.37 14.07
N ARG A 61 -1.07 -22.09 14.46
CA ARG A 61 -0.34 -21.04 13.75
C ARG A 61 -0.76 -20.88 12.27
N ASP A 62 -2.03 -21.12 12.00
CA ASP A 62 -2.59 -20.84 10.68
C ASP A 62 -3.10 -19.41 10.61
N HIS A 63 -2.28 -18.56 10.04
CA HIS A 63 -2.52 -17.11 9.91
C HIS A 63 -3.72 -16.79 9.06
N LEU A 64 -3.94 -17.57 8.00
CA LEU A 64 -5.08 -17.36 7.13
C LEU A 64 -6.36 -17.70 7.87
N ALA A 65 -6.41 -18.84 8.55
CA ALA A 65 -7.55 -19.26 9.36
C ALA A 65 -7.81 -18.29 10.53
N LEU A 66 -6.75 -17.72 11.14
CA LEU A 66 -6.88 -16.70 12.19
C LEU A 66 -7.50 -15.40 11.64
N ALA A 67 -7.01 -14.94 10.49
CA ALA A 67 -7.59 -13.78 9.82
C ALA A 67 -9.05 -14.05 9.40
N GLU A 68 -9.35 -15.22 8.85
CA GLU A 68 -10.71 -15.62 8.46
C GLU A 68 -11.66 -15.67 9.66
N ALA A 69 -11.21 -16.18 10.80
CA ALA A 69 -11.99 -16.16 12.04
C ALA A 69 -12.32 -14.73 12.51
N HIS A 70 -11.39 -13.78 12.28
CA HIS A 70 -11.66 -12.36 12.54
C HIS A 70 -12.66 -11.77 11.53
N LEU A 71 -12.50 -12.06 10.23
CA LEU A 71 -13.44 -11.58 9.20
C LEU A 71 -14.87 -12.09 9.45
N GLU A 72 -15.00 -13.34 9.91
CA GLU A 72 -16.27 -13.97 10.26
C GLU A 72 -16.86 -13.50 11.61
N GLY A 73 -16.11 -12.67 12.34
CA GLY A 73 -16.52 -12.15 13.65
C GLY A 73 -16.43 -13.16 14.80
N ARG A 74 -15.78 -14.31 14.60
CA ARG A 74 -15.47 -15.30 15.67
C ARG A 74 -14.34 -14.82 16.57
N ILE A 75 -13.47 -13.96 16.06
CA ILE A 75 -12.46 -13.21 16.83
C ILE A 75 -12.77 -11.73 16.70
N ASP A 76 -12.78 -11.03 17.83
CA ASP A 76 -12.90 -9.57 17.86
C ASP A 76 -11.68 -8.94 18.53
N ILE A 77 -11.41 -7.70 18.16
CA ILE A 77 -10.32 -6.91 18.74
C ILE A 77 -10.94 -5.63 19.28
N GLU A 78 -10.85 -5.44 20.59
CA GLU A 78 -11.33 -4.28 21.32
C GLU A 78 -10.15 -3.39 21.70
N GLY A 79 -10.32 -2.07 21.64
CA GLY A 79 -9.26 -1.10 21.95
C GLY A 79 -8.37 -0.78 20.74
N ASP A 80 -7.06 -0.65 20.95
CA ASP A 80 -6.12 -0.27 19.89
C ASP A 80 -5.81 -1.46 18.97
N LEU A 81 -6.48 -1.48 17.81
CA LEU A 81 -6.27 -2.51 16.80
C LEU A 81 -4.85 -2.50 16.22
N LEU A 82 -4.22 -1.32 16.08
CA LEU A 82 -2.85 -1.23 15.57
C LEU A 82 -1.87 -1.91 16.53
N GLU A 83 -2.01 -1.69 17.85
CA GLU A 83 -1.18 -2.35 18.85
C GLU A 83 -1.46 -3.86 18.89
N ALA A 84 -2.72 -4.30 18.84
CA ALA A 84 -3.04 -5.72 18.80
C ALA A 84 -2.43 -6.44 17.59
N LEU A 85 -2.38 -5.80 16.43
CA LEU A 85 -1.84 -6.40 15.21
C LEU A 85 -0.31 -6.41 15.17
N THR A 86 0.38 -5.48 15.86
CA THR A 86 1.85 -5.56 16.02
C THR A 86 2.26 -6.85 16.69
N VAL A 87 1.46 -7.29 17.64
CA VAL A 87 1.68 -8.52 18.41
C VAL A 87 1.46 -9.78 17.59
N VAL A 88 0.37 -9.82 16.83
CA VAL A 88 0.04 -10.98 15.99
C VAL A 88 1.06 -11.17 14.88
N ALA A 89 1.57 -10.11 14.29
CA ALA A 89 2.52 -10.16 13.19
C ALA A 89 3.90 -10.73 13.60
N ASP A 90 4.31 -10.59 14.85
CA ASP A 90 5.58 -11.16 15.36
C ASP A 90 5.54 -12.68 15.57
N ILE A 91 4.34 -13.26 15.68
CA ILE A 91 4.16 -14.73 15.78
C ILE A 91 4.21 -15.38 14.37
N LEU A 92 4.15 -14.59 13.30
CA LEU A 92 4.03 -15.07 11.94
C LEU A 92 5.32 -15.74 11.43
N PRO A 93 5.33 -17.04 11.04
CA PRO A 93 6.48 -17.65 10.41
C PRO A 93 6.75 -17.02 9.05
N ALA A 94 8.02 -16.90 8.69
CA ALA A 94 8.45 -16.51 7.35
C ALA A 94 7.84 -17.45 6.27
N PRO A 95 7.57 -16.95 5.03
CA PRO A 95 7.04 -17.79 3.95
C PRO A 95 7.95 -18.99 3.68
N SER A 96 7.35 -20.17 3.52
CA SER A 96 8.10 -21.40 3.27
C SER A 96 8.78 -21.37 1.88
N PRO A 97 9.89 -22.14 1.68
CA PRO A 97 10.49 -22.30 0.36
C PRO A 97 9.51 -22.80 -0.70
N LEU A 98 8.53 -23.61 -0.30
CA LEU A 98 7.46 -24.12 -1.17
C LEU A 98 6.52 -23.00 -1.67
N ASP A 99 6.23 -22.02 -0.81
CA ASP A 99 5.39 -20.87 -1.22
C ASP A 99 6.12 -20.00 -2.22
N ARG A 100 7.44 -19.84 -2.07
CA ARG A 100 8.31 -19.14 -3.03
C ARG A 100 8.33 -19.86 -4.39
N LEU A 101 8.49 -21.20 -4.40
CA LEU A 101 8.48 -22.00 -5.62
C LEU A 101 7.13 -21.95 -6.33
N ARG A 102 6.02 -22.11 -5.60
CA ARG A 102 4.67 -22.01 -6.16
C ARG A 102 4.38 -20.65 -6.78
N LEU A 103 4.87 -19.58 -6.18
CA LEU A 103 4.73 -18.26 -6.74
C LEU A 103 5.56 -18.12 -8.02
N TRP A 104 6.81 -18.55 -8.02
CA TRP A 104 7.68 -18.52 -9.20
C TRP A 104 7.03 -19.27 -10.38
N LEU A 105 6.52 -20.47 -10.15
CA LEU A 105 5.80 -21.25 -11.17
C LEU A 105 4.57 -20.48 -11.73
N ARG A 106 3.79 -19.79 -10.87
CA ARG A 106 2.63 -19.00 -11.32
C ARG A 106 3.03 -17.77 -12.15
N LEU A 107 4.15 -17.13 -11.81
CA LEU A 107 4.66 -15.96 -12.53
C LEU A 107 5.19 -16.33 -13.92
N VAL A 108 5.74 -17.54 -14.08
CA VAL A 108 6.31 -18.02 -15.36
C VAL A 108 5.21 -18.54 -16.30
N THR A 109 4.12 -19.12 -15.77
CA THR A 109 3.10 -19.84 -16.56
C THR A 109 1.91 -19.00 -17.02
N ARG A 110 1.72 -17.78 -16.52
CA ARG A 110 0.58 -16.92 -16.88
C ARG A 110 1.00 -15.71 -17.71
N SER A 111 0.14 -15.32 -18.67
CA SER A 111 0.29 -14.07 -19.41
C SER A 111 0.29 -12.89 -18.42
N ARG A 112 1.42 -12.17 -18.33
CA ARG A 112 1.63 -11.05 -17.40
C ARG A 112 0.53 -10.00 -17.52
N THR A 113 0.18 -9.59 -18.72
CA THR A 113 -0.81 -8.52 -18.98
C THR A 113 -2.21 -8.85 -18.46
N ARG A 114 -2.66 -10.10 -18.67
CA ARG A 114 -3.97 -10.55 -18.17
C ARG A 114 -3.99 -10.62 -16.65
N TYR A 115 -2.90 -11.11 -16.07
CA TYR A 115 -2.77 -11.28 -14.63
C TYR A 115 -2.63 -9.95 -13.88
N GLU A 116 -1.90 -8.97 -14.43
CA GLU A 116 -1.81 -7.59 -13.91
C GLU A 116 -3.20 -6.93 -13.89
N ARG A 117 -3.95 -7.05 -15.00
CA ARG A 117 -5.30 -6.49 -15.12
C ARG A 117 -6.29 -7.09 -14.13
N GLU A 118 -6.32 -8.42 -13.99
CA GLU A 118 -7.20 -9.13 -13.06
C GLU A 118 -6.90 -8.75 -11.60
N SER A 119 -5.64 -8.50 -11.25
CA SER A 119 -5.22 -8.12 -9.90
C SER A 119 -5.60 -6.70 -9.53
N VAL A 120 -5.32 -5.75 -10.42
CA VAL A 120 -5.65 -4.34 -10.19
C VAL A 120 -7.16 -4.17 -10.19
N ALA A 121 -7.88 -4.80 -11.12
CA ALA A 121 -9.34 -4.79 -11.15
C ALA A 121 -9.94 -5.28 -9.81
N PHE A 122 -9.50 -6.42 -9.30
CA PHE A 122 -10.06 -6.98 -8.05
C PHE A 122 -9.91 -6.03 -6.85
N HIS A 123 -8.80 -5.29 -6.75
CA HIS A 123 -8.58 -4.37 -5.63
C HIS A 123 -9.23 -3.00 -5.85
N TYR A 124 -9.11 -2.45 -7.06
CA TYR A 124 -9.49 -1.07 -7.39
C TYR A 124 -10.83 -0.94 -8.11
N ASP A 125 -11.50 -2.03 -8.48
CA ASP A 125 -12.88 -1.99 -9.02
C ASP A 125 -13.94 -1.91 -7.91
N ARG A 126 -13.52 -1.79 -6.63
CA ARG A 126 -14.41 -1.31 -5.59
C ARG A 126 -14.78 0.14 -5.89
N PRO A 127 -16.05 0.49 -5.67
CA PRO A 127 -16.50 1.84 -5.99
C PRO A 127 -15.81 2.90 -5.11
N PRO A 128 -15.73 4.16 -5.57
CA PRO A 128 -15.09 5.23 -4.82
C PRO A 128 -15.68 5.43 -3.42
N GLU A 129 -16.95 5.10 -3.22
CA GLU A 129 -17.66 5.17 -1.95
C GLU A 129 -17.04 4.27 -0.86
N PHE A 130 -16.27 3.25 -1.25
CA PHE A 130 -15.53 2.43 -0.31
C PHE A 130 -14.22 3.11 0.13
N PHE A 131 -13.51 3.76 -0.79
CA PHE A 131 -12.17 4.32 -0.53
C PHE A 131 -12.24 5.75 0.01
N LEU A 132 -13.04 6.62 -0.61
CA LEU A 132 -13.02 8.05 -0.34
C LEU A 132 -13.34 8.44 1.12
N PRO A 133 -14.18 7.72 1.88
CA PRO A 133 -14.47 8.08 3.26
C PRO A 133 -13.29 8.01 4.23
N TRP A 134 -12.24 7.25 3.88
CA TRP A 134 -11.07 7.08 4.74
C TRP A 134 -9.75 7.52 4.10
N LEU A 135 -9.78 7.95 2.83
CA LEU A 135 -8.65 8.66 2.22
C LEU A 135 -8.69 10.16 2.58
N ASP A 136 -7.58 10.83 2.33
CA ASP A 136 -7.44 12.27 2.52
C ASP A 136 -8.23 13.09 1.48
N ARG A 137 -8.26 14.42 1.65
CA ARG A 137 -8.96 15.34 0.75
C ARG A 137 -8.49 15.29 -0.72
N TRP A 138 -7.24 14.84 -0.95
CA TRP A 138 -6.67 14.65 -2.27
C TRP A 138 -6.90 13.25 -2.82
N ARG A 139 -7.41 12.32 -2.00
CA ARG A 139 -7.72 10.92 -2.36
C ARG A 139 -6.48 10.12 -2.76
N CYS A 140 -5.30 10.48 -2.21
CA CYS A 140 -4.09 9.75 -2.46
C CYS A 140 -4.14 8.34 -1.85
N TYR A 141 -3.79 7.32 -2.63
CA TYR A 141 -3.65 5.95 -2.14
C TYR A 141 -2.21 5.46 -2.26
N SER A 142 -1.28 6.36 -1.99
CA SER A 142 0.14 6.12 -1.72
C SER A 142 0.56 7.05 -0.59
N HIS A 143 1.76 6.87 -0.02
CA HIS A 143 2.14 7.62 1.17
C HIS A 143 2.26 9.13 0.96
N GLY A 144 2.00 9.90 2.02
CA GLY A 144 2.35 11.31 2.11
C GLY A 144 3.80 11.51 2.58
N ILE A 145 4.25 12.75 2.63
CA ILE A 145 5.54 13.13 3.25
C ILE A 145 5.24 13.96 4.50
N TYR A 146 5.52 13.37 5.66
CA TYR A 146 5.30 13.98 6.97
C TYR A 146 6.60 14.64 7.45
N ASP A 147 6.52 15.88 7.88
CA ASP A 147 7.61 16.58 8.59
C ASP A 147 7.51 16.33 10.11
N SER A 148 6.29 16.04 10.60
CA SER A 148 5.99 15.69 11.99
C SER A 148 4.97 14.55 12.04
N PRO A 149 5.02 13.66 13.06
CA PRO A 149 3.99 12.64 13.26
C PRO A 149 2.58 13.20 13.51
N ASP A 150 2.47 14.48 13.84
CA ASP A 150 1.22 15.18 14.13
C ASP A 150 0.68 15.97 12.92
N ASP A 151 1.36 15.92 11.77
CA ASP A 151 0.88 16.55 10.55
C ASP A 151 -0.48 15.96 10.13
N GLU A 152 -1.34 16.82 9.58
CA GLU A 152 -2.59 16.38 8.96
C GLU A 152 -2.28 15.66 7.63
N ILE A 153 -2.92 14.53 7.38
CA ILE A 153 -2.64 13.68 6.22
C ILE A 153 -2.76 14.42 4.88
N GLY A 154 -3.76 15.31 4.72
CA GLY A 154 -3.93 16.08 3.49
C GLY A 154 -2.81 17.10 3.25
N GLU A 155 -2.17 17.60 4.31
CA GLU A 155 -0.97 18.45 4.22
C GLU A 155 0.26 17.62 3.81
N ALA A 156 0.42 16.43 4.40
CA ALA A 156 1.50 15.50 4.02
C ALA A 156 1.38 15.05 2.56
N MET A 157 0.16 14.82 2.06
CA MET A 157 -0.10 14.50 0.65
C MET A 157 0.18 15.69 -0.27
N ALA A 158 -0.26 16.90 0.09
CA ALA A 158 0.02 18.11 -0.66
C ALA A 158 1.53 18.36 -0.76
N ARG A 159 2.26 18.17 0.33
CA ARG A 159 3.72 18.30 0.38
C ARG A 159 4.41 17.33 -0.57
N LYS A 160 3.98 16.06 -0.62
CA LYS A 160 4.50 15.09 -1.59
C LYS A 160 4.30 15.56 -3.03
N MET A 161 3.08 15.96 -3.38
CA MET A 161 2.75 16.38 -4.73
C MET A 161 3.53 17.65 -5.12
N GLN A 162 3.68 18.59 -4.19
CA GLN A 162 4.48 19.80 -4.44
C GLN A 162 5.96 19.45 -4.61
N ARG A 163 6.54 18.58 -3.74
CA ARG A 163 7.93 18.13 -3.92
C ARG A 163 8.15 17.44 -5.26
N ALA A 164 7.16 16.67 -5.75
CA ALA A 164 7.23 16.07 -7.08
C ALA A 164 7.25 17.14 -8.18
N ILE A 165 6.36 18.14 -8.12
CA ILE A 165 6.32 19.27 -9.07
C ILE A 165 7.67 20.00 -9.09
N ASP A 166 8.21 20.34 -7.91
CA ASP A 166 9.47 21.07 -7.77
C ASP A 166 10.67 20.26 -8.28
N ALA A 167 10.76 18.98 -7.91
CA ALA A 167 11.82 18.08 -8.34
C ALA A 167 11.85 17.85 -9.86
N LEU A 168 10.67 17.82 -10.48
CA LEU A 168 10.52 17.70 -11.92
C LEU A 168 10.66 19.05 -12.64
N GLY A 169 10.63 20.18 -11.91
CA GLY A 169 10.69 21.52 -12.47
C GLY A 169 9.46 21.88 -13.31
N LEU A 170 8.29 21.34 -12.98
CA LEU A 170 7.06 21.55 -13.74
C LEU A 170 6.53 22.98 -13.59
N GLN A 171 6.09 23.53 -14.68
CA GLN A 171 5.51 24.87 -14.77
C GLN A 171 4.12 24.80 -15.44
N PRO A 172 3.24 25.80 -15.22
CA PRO A 172 1.96 25.89 -15.93
C PRO A 172 2.15 25.74 -17.45
N GLY A 173 1.30 24.92 -18.08
CA GLY A 173 1.36 24.63 -19.50
C GLY A 173 2.32 23.49 -19.90
N MET A 174 3.14 22.94 -18.99
CA MET A 174 3.94 21.74 -19.26
C MET A 174 3.11 20.47 -19.23
N ASP A 175 3.50 19.48 -20.03
CA ASP A 175 2.87 18.17 -20.09
C ASP A 175 3.61 17.19 -19.19
N VAL A 176 2.88 16.51 -18.30
CA VAL A 176 3.42 15.49 -17.40
C VAL A 176 2.62 14.18 -17.54
N PHE A 177 3.34 13.07 -17.59
CA PHE A 177 2.76 11.73 -17.61
C PHE A 177 2.51 11.23 -16.21
N ASP A 178 1.31 10.69 -15.94
CA ASP A 178 0.92 10.09 -14.65
C ASP A 178 0.50 8.64 -14.87
N MET A 179 1.33 7.70 -14.44
CA MET A 179 1.05 6.28 -14.55
C MET A 179 0.31 5.76 -13.32
N GLY A 180 -0.94 5.32 -13.52
CA GLY A 180 -1.76 4.81 -12.43
C GLY A 180 -2.35 5.90 -11.57
N GLY A 181 -2.94 6.91 -12.18
CA GLY A 181 -3.42 8.13 -11.52
C GLY A 181 -4.42 7.96 -10.37
N GLY A 182 -4.78 6.73 -10.02
CA GLY A 182 -5.63 6.41 -8.87
C GLY A 182 -6.94 7.19 -8.88
N TRP A 183 -7.27 7.82 -7.77
CA TRP A 183 -8.45 8.69 -7.64
C TRP A 183 -8.16 10.16 -8.02
N GLY A 184 -7.10 10.40 -8.80
CA GLY A 184 -6.81 11.69 -9.40
C GLY A 184 -6.14 12.69 -8.47
N CYS A 185 -5.40 12.25 -7.46
CA CYS A 185 -4.74 13.15 -6.52
C CYS A 185 -3.75 14.11 -7.23
N PHE A 186 -2.83 13.58 -8.02
CA PHE A 186 -1.86 14.39 -8.75
C PHE A 186 -2.52 15.15 -9.91
N VAL A 187 -3.50 14.53 -10.59
CA VAL A 187 -4.29 15.18 -11.65
C VAL A 187 -4.94 16.47 -11.15
N GLU A 188 -5.57 16.43 -9.97
CA GLU A 188 -6.18 17.61 -9.39
C GLU A 188 -5.15 18.61 -8.90
N TYR A 189 -4.18 18.16 -8.08
CA TYR A 189 -3.21 19.05 -7.46
C TYR A 189 -2.36 19.82 -8.47
N ALA A 190 -1.84 19.14 -9.48
CA ALA A 190 -1.04 19.75 -10.54
C ALA A 190 -1.91 20.51 -11.56
N GLY A 191 -3.09 19.96 -11.89
CA GLY A 191 -4.05 20.59 -12.80
C GLY A 191 -4.53 21.95 -12.30
N LEU A 192 -4.79 22.12 -11.01
CA LEU A 192 -5.13 23.43 -10.40
C LEU A 192 -3.99 24.45 -10.51
N GLN A 193 -2.75 24.01 -10.71
CA GLN A 193 -1.59 24.85 -10.97
C GLN A 193 -1.36 25.08 -12.49
N GLY A 194 -2.29 24.66 -13.35
CA GLY A 194 -2.20 24.83 -14.79
C GLY A 194 -1.26 23.85 -15.51
N ILE A 195 -0.80 22.78 -14.83
CA ILE A 195 0.02 21.72 -15.40
C ILE A 195 -0.90 20.73 -16.12
N ARG A 196 -0.56 20.33 -17.35
CA ARG A 196 -1.33 19.36 -18.13
C ARG A 196 -0.92 17.94 -17.79
N VAL A 197 -1.74 17.28 -16.95
CA VAL A 197 -1.49 15.88 -16.54
C VAL A 197 -2.17 14.92 -17.51
N HIS A 198 -1.38 14.02 -18.10
CA HIS A 198 -1.86 12.92 -18.95
C HIS A 198 -1.82 11.63 -18.12
N SER A 199 -2.94 11.31 -17.47
CA SER A 199 -3.06 10.16 -16.57
C SER A 199 -3.56 8.94 -17.30
N ILE A 200 -2.97 7.77 -17.02
CA ILE A 200 -3.47 6.48 -17.47
C ILE A 200 -3.81 5.58 -16.29
N THR A 201 -4.84 4.76 -16.46
CA THR A 201 -5.21 3.70 -15.51
C THR A 201 -5.77 2.49 -16.25
N ILE A 202 -5.77 1.33 -15.61
CA ILE A 202 -6.45 0.12 -16.09
C ILE A 202 -7.74 -0.19 -15.31
N SER A 203 -8.07 0.62 -14.29
CA SER A 203 -9.34 0.55 -13.54
C SER A 203 -10.39 1.45 -14.20
N GLN A 204 -11.53 0.87 -14.54
CA GLN A 204 -12.64 1.57 -15.16
C GLN A 204 -13.29 2.58 -14.20
N GLU A 205 -13.38 2.21 -12.91
CA GLU A 205 -13.96 3.08 -11.88
C GLU A 205 -13.08 4.32 -11.64
N GLN A 206 -11.77 4.14 -11.51
CA GLN A 206 -10.84 5.26 -11.38
C GLN A 206 -10.89 6.19 -12.60
N HIS A 207 -10.89 5.61 -13.81
CA HIS A 207 -10.98 6.40 -15.04
C HIS A 207 -12.25 7.25 -15.09
N ARG A 208 -13.43 6.67 -14.80
CA ARG A 208 -14.71 7.41 -14.77
C ARG A 208 -14.68 8.53 -13.74
N PHE A 209 -14.16 8.22 -12.55
CA PHE A 209 -14.05 9.20 -11.46
C PHE A 209 -13.13 10.37 -11.85
N VAL A 210 -11.94 10.09 -12.37
CA VAL A 210 -10.97 11.12 -12.77
C VAL A 210 -11.48 11.96 -13.95
N GLN A 211 -12.14 11.34 -14.93
CA GLN A 211 -12.78 12.10 -16.01
C GLN A 211 -13.86 13.05 -15.50
N LYS A 212 -14.66 12.62 -14.51
CA LYS A 212 -15.66 13.50 -13.87
C LYS A 212 -14.98 14.65 -13.14
N LEU A 213 -13.95 14.36 -12.34
CA LEU A 213 -13.16 15.35 -11.61
C LEU A 213 -12.55 16.41 -12.54
N ILE A 214 -11.95 15.98 -13.66
CA ILE A 214 -11.36 16.88 -14.69
C ILE A 214 -12.42 17.85 -15.24
N ARG A 215 -13.61 17.33 -15.58
CA ARG A 215 -14.70 18.19 -16.12
C ARG A 215 -15.25 19.14 -15.07
N GLU A 216 -15.50 18.68 -13.85
CA GLU A 216 -16.12 19.50 -12.79
C GLU A 216 -15.20 20.62 -12.30
N LYS A 217 -13.88 20.41 -12.36
CA LYS A 217 -12.89 21.41 -11.95
C LYS A 217 -12.20 22.12 -13.11
N GLU A 218 -12.64 21.85 -14.34
CA GLU A 218 -12.11 22.47 -15.58
C GLU A 218 -10.57 22.34 -15.67
N LEU A 219 -10.02 21.17 -15.27
CA LEU A 219 -8.59 20.94 -15.24
C LEU A 219 -8.04 20.74 -16.67
N PRO A 220 -6.85 21.28 -17.00
CA PRO A 220 -6.21 21.09 -18.30
C PRO A 220 -5.57 19.69 -18.42
N CYS A 221 -6.25 18.65 -17.97
CA CYS A 221 -5.74 17.30 -17.80
C CYS A 221 -6.53 16.30 -18.63
N THR A 222 -5.97 15.11 -18.84
CA THR A 222 -6.64 14.00 -19.52
C THR A 222 -6.52 12.72 -18.71
N SER A 223 -7.48 11.79 -18.88
CA SER A 223 -7.42 10.44 -18.33
C SER A 223 -7.78 9.44 -19.41
N GLU A 224 -6.98 8.37 -19.55
CA GLU A 224 -7.21 7.29 -20.51
C GLU A 224 -7.25 5.93 -19.83
N LEU A 225 -8.20 5.09 -20.25
CA LEU A 225 -8.32 3.70 -19.79
C LEU A 225 -7.42 2.81 -20.67
N VAL A 226 -6.15 2.74 -20.34
CA VAL A 226 -5.15 2.04 -21.17
C VAL A 226 -4.02 1.47 -20.30
N ASN A 227 -3.45 0.34 -20.74
CA ASN A 227 -2.25 -0.23 -20.12
C ASN A 227 -0.99 0.42 -20.71
N LEU A 228 0.01 0.71 -19.87
CA LEU A 228 1.30 1.29 -20.29
C LEU A 228 1.94 0.52 -21.47
N ARG A 229 1.81 -0.80 -21.51
CA ARG A 229 2.43 -1.66 -22.55
C ARG A 229 1.94 -1.38 -23.97
N VAL A 230 0.76 -0.80 -24.09
CA VAL A 230 0.12 -0.48 -25.38
C VAL A 230 -0.17 1.01 -25.55
N TYR A 231 0.18 1.81 -24.54
CA TYR A 231 0.01 3.25 -24.59
C TYR A 231 1.04 3.88 -25.53
N THR A 232 0.57 4.69 -26.47
CA THR A 232 1.41 5.38 -27.46
C THR A 232 1.02 6.86 -27.52
N PRO A 233 1.61 7.70 -26.64
CA PRO A 233 1.34 9.14 -26.66
C PRO A 233 1.85 9.79 -27.94
N ARG A 234 1.17 10.86 -28.36
CA ARG A 234 1.54 11.64 -29.55
C ARG A 234 2.47 12.81 -29.24
N ILE A 235 2.79 13.01 -27.95
CA ILE A 235 3.62 14.09 -27.44
C ILE A 235 4.77 13.52 -26.63
N ARG A 236 5.76 14.36 -26.34
CA ARG A 236 6.76 14.12 -25.31
C ARG A 236 6.36 14.82 -24.03
N PHE A 237 6.79 14.28 -22.91
CA PHE A 237 6.46 14.78 -21.58
C PHE A 237 7.69 15.47 -20.95
N HIS A 238 7.46 16.59 -20.29
CA HIS A 238 8.48 17.29 -19.51
C HIS A 238 8.88 16.51 -18.24
N GLY A 239 7.96 15.69 -17.73
CA GLY A 239 8.21 14.82 -16.60
C GLY A 239 7.22 13.65 -16.53
N ALA A 240 7.48 12.72 -15.60
CA ALA A 240 6.55 11.64 -15.32
C ALA A 240 6.48 11.34 -13.82
N VAL A 241 5.30 10.97 -13.34
CA VAL A 241 5.06 10.56 -11.95
C VAL A 241 4.52 9.13 -11.88
N PHE A 242 4.95 8.41 -10.84
CA PHE A 242 4.58 7.04 -10.53
C PHE A 242 4.33 6.97 -9.02
N MET A 243 3.12 7.22 -8.58
CA MET A 243 2.77 7.27 -7.17
C MET A 243 2.12 5.95 -6.73
N GLY A 244 2.89 5.05 -6.07
CA GLY A 244 2.43 3.74 -5.63
C GLY A 244 2.07 2.79 -6.77
N THR A 245 2.79 2.84 -7.89
CA THR A 245 2.40 2.10 -9.11
C THR A 245 3.32 0.94 -9.43
N PHE A 246 4.60 1.02 -9.06
CA PHE A 246 5.59 0.00 -9.40
C PHE A 246 5.39 -1.32 -8.65
N GLU A 247 4.61 -1.35 -7.59
CA GLU A 247 4.15 -2.57 -6.91
C GLU A 247 3.29 -3.45 -7.82
N HIS A 248 2.61 -2.83 -8.79
CA HIS A 248 1.73 -3.49 -9.75
C HIS A 248 2.38 -3.69 -11.11
N HIS A 249 3.49 -2.99 -11.40
CA HIS A 249 4.21 -3.03 -12.66
C HIS A 249 5.63 -3.54 -12.47
N THR A 250 5.81 -4.85 -12.50
CA THR A 250 7.09 -5.53 -12.18
C THR A 250 8.12 -5.52 -13.31
N ASP A 251 7.76 -5.02 -14.49
CA ASP A 251 8.66 -4.88 -15.65
C ASP A 251 9.22 -3.45 -15.71
N TYR A 252 10.12 -3.15 -14.76
CA TYR A 252 10.70 -1.80 -14.61
C TYR A 252 11.45 -1.36 -15.86
N ARG A 253 12.12 -2.30 -16.53
CA ARG A 253 12.86 -2.03 -17.75
C ARG A 253 11.97 -1.58 -18.91
N SER A 254 10.79 -2.18 -19.05
CA SER A 254 9.79 -1.75 -20.05
C SER A 254 9.28 -0.34 -19.77
N ALA A 255 9.04 0.01 -18.50
CA ALA A 255 8.66 1.36 -18.10
C ALA A 255 9.78 2.36 -18.41
N ALA A 256 11.03 2.05 -18.05
CA ALA A 256 12.18 2.91 -18.35
C ALA A 256 12.34 3.14 -19.86
N ARG A 257 12.22 2.09 -20.69
CA ARG A 257 12.27 2.22 -22.17
C ARG A 257 11.13 3.05 -22.74
N PHE A 258 9.94 2.95 -22.18
CA PHE A 258 8.83 3.82 -22.56
C PHE A 258 9.18 5.28 -22.28
N LEU A 259 9.70 5.57 -21.10
CA LEU A 259 10.08 6.93 -20.69
C LEU A 259 11.21 7.50 -21.54
N VAL A 260 12.25 6.73 -21.87
CA VAL A 260 13.34 7.18 -22.79
C VAL A 260 12.78 7.63 -24.14
N ARG A 261 11.73 7.00 -24.64
CA ARG A 261 11.12 7.37 -25.92
C ARG A 261 10.20 8.58 -25.86
N HIS A 262 9.59 8.82 -24.68
CA HIS A 262 8.48 9.77 -24.55
C HIS A 262 8.75 10.94 -23.59
N LEU A 263 9.88 10.95 -22.88
CA LEU A 263 10.32 12.14 -22.15
C LEU A 263 11.10 13.09 -23.07
N GLU A 264 11.04 14.38 -22.74
CA GLU A 264 11.97 15.36 -23.28
C GLU A 264 13.43 15.01 -22.87
N PRO A 265 14.46 15.51 -23.58
CA PRO A 265 15.86 15.13 -23.29
C PRO A 265 16.34 15.43 -21.87
N ASP A 266 15.79 16.46 -21.22
CA ASP A 266 16.03 16.84 -19.83
C ASP A 266 14.90 16.42 -18.88
N GLY A 267 13.97 15.63 -19.39
CA GLY A 267 12.79 15.14 -18.65
C GLY A 267 13.17 14.30 -17.43
N ARG A 268 12.41 14.48 -16.37
CA ARG A 268 12.64 13.82 -15.09
C ARG A 268 11.43 12.99 -14.67
N ILE A 269 11.70 12.09 -13.74
CA ILE A 269 10.66 11.26 -13.14
C ILE A 269 10.66 11.40 -11.62
N TRP A 270 9.47 11.33 -11.05
CA TRP A 270 9.22 11.04 -9.66
C TRP A 270 8.60 9.66 -9.54
N ALA A 271 9.16 8.79 -8.69
CA ALA A 271 8.57 7.50 -8.40
C ALA A 271 8.56 7.28 -6.90
N ASP A 272 7.39 7.02 -6.30
CA ASP A 272 7.29 6.55 -4.92
C ASP A 272 6.73 5.13 -4.87
N PHE A 273 7.19 4.32 -3.93
CA PHE A 273 6.79 2.92 -3.82
C PHE A 273 7.11 2.28 -2.47
N CYS A 274 6.32 1.26 -2.13
CA CYS A 274 6.68 0.30 -1.11
C CYS A 274 7.78 -0.64 -1.60
N ALA A 275 8.82 -0.83 -0.79
CA ALA A 275 9.99 -1.61 -1.15
C ALA A 275 10.31 -2.72 -0.14
N GLN A 276 11.00 -3.74 -0.63
CA GLN A 276 11.65 -4.75 0.19
C GLN A 276 13.03 -5.10 -0.33
N ARG A 277 13.96 -5.36 0.61
CA ARG A 277 15.35 -5.72 0.30
C ARG A 277 15.50 -7.11 -0.31
N SER A 278 14.48 -7.94 -0.24
CA SER A 278 14.45 -9.30 -0.81
C SER A 278 13.20 -9.48 -1.66
N ASP A 279 13.23 -10.40 -2.61
CA ASP A 279 12.04 -10.79 -3.37
C ASP A 279 11.04 -11.45 -2.42
N PHE A 280 10.05 -10.68 -2.00
CA PHE A 280 9.01 -11.10 -1.07
C PHE A 280 7.68 -11.30 -1.77
N THR A 281 6.98 -12.31 -1.32
CA THR A 281 5.62 -12.55 -1.77
C THR A 281 4.64 -12.16 -0.67
N LEU A 282 3.61 -11.40 -1.03
CA LEU A 282 2.49 -11.13 -0.14
C LEU A 282 1.96 -12.40 0.51
N GLY A 283 1.63 -12.34 1.78
CA GLY A 283 1.08 -13.45 2.55
C GLY A 283 -0.22 -14.02 1.94
N ARG A 284 -0.62 -15.23 2.34
CA ARG A 284 -1.83 -15.92 1.84
C ARG A 284 -3.09 -15.08 2.00
N PHE A 285 -3.23 -14.35 3.10
CA PHE A 285 -4.34 -13.45 3.38
C PHE A 285 -4.42 -12.32 2.33
N MET A 286 -3.32 -11.61 2.10
CA MET A 286 -3.25 -10.53 1.13
C MET A 286 -3.65 -10.97 -0.27
N LYS A 287 -3.16 -12.16 -0.70
CA LYS A 287 -3.48 -12.73 -2.02
C LYS A 287 -4.93 -13.19 -2.15
N ARG A 288 -5.57 -13.59 -1.06
CA ARG A 288 -6.93 -14.07 -1.09
C ARG A 288 -7.97 -12.96 -1.06
N TYR A 289 -7.74 -11.94 -0.23
CA TYR A 289 -8.76 -10.93 0.10
C TYR A 289 -8.50 -9.55 -0.49
N LEU A 290 -7.26 -9.22 -0.84
CA LEU A 290 -6.89 -7.88 -1.27
C LEU A 290 -6.26 -7.84 -2.66
N TRP A 291 -5.19 -8.60 -2.88
CA TRP A 291 -4.46 -8.60 -4.16
C TRP A 291 -4.21 -10.02 -4.68
N PRO A 292 -5.14 -10.60 -5.43
CA PRO A 292 -4.98 -11.95 -5.97
C PRO A 292 -3.91 -12.06 -7.07
N GLY A 293 -3.38 -10.96 -7.53
CA GLY A 293 -2.44 -10.85 -8.65
C GLY A 293 -0.96 -10.74 -8.30
N PRO A 294 -0.11 -10.31 -9.25
CA PRO A 294 1.34 -10.26 -9.12
C PRO A 294 1.84 -9.02 -8.35
N VAL A 295 1.05 -8.49 -7.45
CA VAL A 295 1.48 -7.37 -6.60
C VAL A 295 2.64 -7.83 -5.72
N THR A 296 3.73 -7.11 -5.79
CA THR A 296 4.93 -7.34 -4.98
C THR A 296 5.49 -6.01 -4.53
N TYR A 297 6.16 -6.02 -3.38
CA TYR A 297 6.99 -4.88 -3.03
C TYR A 297 8.08 -4.67 -4.07
N VAL A 298 8.43 -3.42 -4.33
CA VAL A 298 9.51 -3.10 -5.27
C VAL A 298 10.85 -3.54 -4.69
N ASN A 299 11.63 -4.28 -5.48
CA ASN A 299 13.03 -4.52 -5.15
C ASN A 299 13.85 -3.31 -5.64
N PRO A 300 14.37 -2.46 -4.73
CA PRO A 300 15.01 -1.21 -5.11
C PRO A 300 16.29 -1.43 -5.91
N TYR A 301 17.03 -2.52 -5.68
CA TYR A 301 18.24 -2.83 -6.44
C TYR A 301 17.93 -3.13 -7.91
N ARG A 302 16.84 -3.89 -8.17
CA ARG A 302 16.37 -4.16 -9.53
C ARG A 302 15.84 -2.91 -10.20
N TRP A 303 15.02 -2.13 -9.48
CA TRP A 303 14.43 -0.92 -10.02
C TRP A 303 15.51 0.06 -10.47
N VAL A 304 16.45 0.40 -9.59
CA VAL A 304 17.58 1.28 -9.88
C VAL A 304 18.44 0.69 -11.03
N GLY A 305 18.77 -0.60 -10.96
CA GLY A 305 19.60 -1.23 -11.99
C GLY A 305 18.94 -1.23 -13.38
N ASP A 306 17.62 -1.44 -13.48
CA ASP A 306 16.92 -1.42 -14.74
C ASP A 306 16.81 0.01 -15.32
N PHE A 307 16.56 1.02 -14.49
CA PHE A 307 16.51 2.43 -14.92
C PHE A 307 17.90 2.93 -15.36
N VAL A 308 18.95 2.66 -14.60
CA VAL A 308 20.32 3.05 -14.95
C VAL A 308 20.79 2.39 -16.26
N ARG A 309 20.46 1.10 -16.48
CA ARG A 309 20.79 0.42 -17.75
C ARG A 309 20.09 1.03 -18.98
N GLU A 310 18.94 1.65 -18.79
CA GLU A 310 18.21 2.33 -19.88
C GLU A 310 18.58 3.83 -19.99
N GLY A 311 19.61 4.30 -19.25
CA GLY A 311 20.20 5.63 -19.40
C GLY A 311 19.75 6.69 -18.39
N PHE A 312 18.98 6.30 -17.37
CA PHE A 312 18.59 7.23 -16.30
C PHE A 312 19.74 7.47 -15.31
N ASN A 313 19.91 8.70 -14.91
CA ASN A 313 20.69 9.09 -13.74
C ASN A 313 19.76 9.17 -12.52
N ILE A 314 20.13 8.56 -11.41
CA ILE A 314 19.41 8.68 -10.15
C ILE A 314 19.93 9.93 -9.43
N TYR A 315 19.07 10.94 -9.30
CA TYR A 315 19.44 12.22 -8.67
C TYR A 315 19.26 12.18 -7.17
N GLN A 316 18.22 11.48 -6.70
CA GLN A 316 17.82 11.42 -5.32
C GLN A 316 17.07 10.12 -5.06
N MET A 317 17.28 9.54 -3.88
CA MET A 317 16.47 8.45 -3.33
C MET A 317 16.40 8.66 -1.82
N GLU A 318 15.20 8.88 -1.32
CA GLU A 318 14.94 9.14 0.10
C GLU A 318 14.08 8.05 0.71
N ASP A 319 14.32 7.79 2.00
CA ASP A 319 13.57 6.84 2.81
C ASP A 319 12.36 7.53 3.44
N ASP A 320 11.16 7.19 2.96
CA ASP A 320 9.87 7.67 3.43
C ASP A 320 9.16 6.66 4.35
N THR A 321 9.87 5.67 4.87
CA THR A 321 9.28 4.55 5.64
C THR A 321 8.42 5.04 6.81
N LEU A 322 8.91 6.00 7.60
CA LEU A 322 8.15 6.57 8.71
C LEU A 322 6.94 7.39 8.23
N SER A 323 7.11 8.17 7.17
CA SER A 323 6.01 8.91 6.54
C SER A 323 4.90 7.96 6.07
N TYR A 324 5.27 6.81 5.50
CA TYR A 324 4.28 5.81 5.12
C TYR A 324 3.61 5.16 6.34
N ALA A 325 4.35 4.89 7.40
CA ALA A 325 3.75 4.40 8.64
C ALA A 325 2.69 5.38 9.18
N PHE A 326 2.98 6.69 9.21
CA PHE A 326 2.02 7.72 9.61
C PHE A 326 0.81 7.79 8.68
N THR A 327 1.03 7.70 7.36
CA THR A 327 -0.04 7.64 6.37
C THR A 327 -0.99 6.45 6.64
N VAL A 328 -0.44 5.25 6.83
CA VAL A 328 -1.23 4.04 7.10
C VAL A 328 -1.96 4.13 8.44
N ARG A 329 -1.34 4.71 9.48
CA ARG A 329 -1.97 5.01 10.76
C ARG A 329 -3.21 5.88 10.59
N ASP A 330 -3.09 6.93 9.80
CA ASP A 330 -4.17 7.91 9.62
C ASP A 330 -5.29 7.35 8.74
N TRP A 331 -4.97 6.58 7.69
CA TRP A 331 -5.98 5.81 6.94
C TRP A 331 -6.69 4.80 7.85
N HIS A 332 -5.97 4.09 8.71
CA HIS A 332 -6.56 3.14 9.64
C HIS A 332 -7.53 3.84 10.60
N ARG A 333 -7.12 4.97 11.20
CA ARG A 333 -7.98 5.76 12.09
C ARG A 333 -9.25 6.24 11.37
N ALA A 334 -9.10 6.75 10.15
CA ALA A 334 -10.23 7.19 9.35
C ALA A 334 -11.17 6.03 8.97
N LEU A 335 -10.62 4.86 8.64
CA LEU A 335 -11.41 3.66 8.34
C LEU A 335 -12.17 3.17 9.58
N VAL A 336 -11.55 3.17 10.77
CA VAL A 336 -12.24 2.86 12.05
C VAL A 336 -13.40 3.82 12.29
N SER A 337 -13.19 5.12 12.08
CA SER A 337 -14.21 6.15 12.27
C SER A 337 -15.41 5.97 11.31
N ASN A 338 -15.18 5.45 10.11
CA ASN A 338 -16.19 5.22 9.09
C ASN A 338 -16.71 3.76 9.05
N ARG A 339 -16.23 2.87 9.96
CA ARG A 339 -16.47 1.43 9.94
C ARG A 339 -17.96 1.09 9.85
N LYS A 340 -18.81 1.70 10.69
CA LYS A 340 -20.24 1.39 10.75
C LYS A 340 -20.92 1.68 9.41
N ALA A 341 -20.73 2.87 8.86
CA ALA A 341 -21.34 3.28 7.60
C ALA A 341 -20.85 2.40 6.41
N LEU A 342 -19.57 2.09 6.39
CA LEU A 342 -18.99 1.23 5.35
C LEU A 342 -19.47 -0.23 5.47
N ALA A 343 -19.62 -0.76 6.70
CA ALA A 343 -20.12 -2.11 6.92
C ALA A 343 -21.60 -2.25 6.54
N GLU A 344 -22.41 -1.20 6.75
CA GLU A 344 -23.82 -1.16 6.31
C GLU A 344 -23.94 -1.10 4.78
N GLN A 345 -23.04 -0.39 4.10
CA GLN A 345 -23.06 -0.22 2.64
C GLN A 345 -22.44 -1.40 1.87
N PHE A 346 -21.40 -2.00 2.42
CA PHE A 346 -20.62 -3.08 1.78
C PHE A 346 -20.73 -4.38 2.60
N SER A 347 -19.78 -4.64 3.49
CA SER A 347 -19.86 -5.72 4.46
C SER A 347 -18.89 -5.52 5.62
N GLU A 348 -19.24 -6.02 6.81
CA GLU A 348 -18.36 -6.01 7.97
C GLU A 348 -17.05 -6.78 7.69
N ALA A 349 -17.13 -7.93 7.00
CA ALA A 349 -15.97 -8.74 6.66
C ALA A 349 -14.99 -7.99 5.75
N GLU A 350 -15.49 -7.21 4.82
CA GLU A 350 -14.65 -6.40 3.91
C GLU A 350 -13.95 -5.28 4.66
N VAL A 351 -14.65 -4.55 5.52
CA VAL A 351 -14.05 -3.51 6.36
C VAL A 351 -12.98 -4.10 7.29
N ARG A 352 -13.27 -5.25 7.93
CA ARG A 352 -12.30 -5.99 8.76
C ARG A 352 -11.07 -6.40 7.97
N ALA A 353 -11.22 -6.82 6.71
CA ALA A 353 -10.07 -7.19 5.86
C ALA A 353 -9.14 -5.99 5.61
N PHE A 354 -9.70 -4.81 5.37
CA PHE A 354 -8.91 -3.59 5.18
C PHE A 354 -8.28 -3.10 6.49
N LEU A 355 -8.98 -3.20 7.62
CA LEU A 355 -8.40 -2.88 8.93
C LEU A 355 -7.19 -3.77 9.24
N LEU A 356 -7.30 -5.10 9.01
CA LEU A 356 -6.17 -6.03 9.16
C LEU A 356 -5.01 -5.70 8.21
N PHE A 357 -5.32 -5.33 6.97
CA PHE A 357 -4.31 -4.92 6.00
C PHE A 357 -3.55 -3.67 6.43
N LEU A 358 -4.27 -2.61 6.79
CA LEU A 358 -3.65 -1.35 7.21
C LEU A 358 -2.85 -1.55 8.51
N GLY A 359 -3.40 -2.28 9.49
CA GLY A 359 -2.68 -2.56 10.73
C GLY A 359 -1.42 -3.39 10.52
N GLY A 360 -1.49 -4.43 9.68
CA GLY A 360 -0.30 -5.22 9.30
C GLY A 360 0.74 -4.39 8.54
N SER A 361 0.30 -3.51 7.65
CA SER A 361 1.19 -2.60 6.92
C SER A 361 1.90 -1.62 7.86
N TYR A 362 1.16 -1.03 8.81
CA TYR A 362 1.73 -0.17 9.85
C TYR A 362 2.83 -0.88 10.64
N HIS A 363 2.54 -2.10 11.10
CA HIS A 363 3.52 -2.90 11.83
C HIS A 363 4.78 -3.17 11.00
N PHE A 364 4.64 -3.63 9.73
CA PHE A 364 5.81 -3.93 8.89
C PHE A 364 6.66 -2.70 8.59
N LEU A 365 6.05 -1.53 8.41
CA LEU A 365 6.75 -0.27 8.23
C LEU A 365 7.48 0.16 9.52
N THR A 366 6.81 0.16 10.67
CA THR A 366 7.41 0.56 11.96
C THR A 366 8.52 -0.37 12.43
N GLN A 367 8.46 -1.67 12.05
CA GLN A 367 9.51 -2.64 12.32
C GLN A 367 10.58 -2.70 11.21
N ASN A 368 10.54 -1.79 10.25
CA ASN A 368 11.46 -1.74 9.10
C ASN A 368 11.56 -3.07 8.32
N ARG A 369 10.48 -3.85 8.32
CA ARG A 369 10.35 -5.09 7.53
C ARG A 369 9.97 -4.80 6.08
N THR A 370 9.25 -3.70 5.87
CA THR A 370 8.95 -3.10 4.57
C THR A 370 9.42 -1.66 4.64
N GLN A 371 9.98 -1.15 3.55
CA GLN A 371 10.45 0.22 3.41
C GLN A 371 9.58 0.95 2.40
N ALA A 372 9.65 2.27 2.41
CA ALA A 372 9.12 3.12 1.35
C ALA A 372 10.18 4.11 0.90
N TYR A 373 10.21 4.36 -0.38
CA TYR A 373 11.14 5.32 -0.95
C TYR A 373 10.43 6.19 -1.97
N HIS A 374 10.91 7.45 -2.09
CA HIS A 374 10.73 8.16 -3.35
C HIS A 374 12.08 8.35 -4.05
N VAL A 375 12.02 8.39 -5.37
CA VAL A 375 13.18 8.50 -6.24
C VAL A 375 12.93 9.61 -7.26
N VAL A 376 13.93 10.48 -7.44
CA VAL A 376 13.99 11.44 -8.54
C VAL A 376 15.10 10.99 -9.49
N ALA A 377 14.76 10.80 -10.77
CA ALA A 377 15.71 10.40 -11.79
C ALA A 377 15.44 11.14 -13.11
N GLY A 378 16.39 11.11 -14.04
CA GLY A 378 16.21 11.77 -15.34
C GLY A 378 17.25 11.34 -16.36
N LEU A 379 17.03 11.72 -17.63
CA LEU A 379 17.89 11.36 -18.75
C LEU A 379 19.11 12.29 -18.88
N GLY A 380 18.96 13.57 -18.46
CA GLY A 380 20.04 14.57 -18.50
C GLY A 380 20.94 14.57 -17.27
N PRO A 381 21.95 15.43 -17.24
CA PRO A 381 22.76 15.64 -16.05
C PRO A 381 21.93 16.24 -14.90
N ARG A 382 22.35 15.98 -13.65
CA ARG A 382 21.71 16.58 -12.47
C ARG A 382 21.80 18.11 -12.59
N PRO A 383 20.70 18.88 -12.42
CA PRO A 383 20.78 20.32 -12.38
C PRO A 383 21.67 20.79 -11.24
N VAL A 384 22.53 21.74 -11.50
CA VAL A 384 23.35 22.37 -10.45
C VAL A 384 22.43 23.28 -9.65
N ILE A 385 22.26 22.97 -8.36
CA ILE A 385 21.47 23.81 -7.45
C ILE A 385 22.17 25.17 -7.36
N GLY A 386 21.49 26.26 -7.76
CA GLY A 386 22.01 27.63 -7.68
C GLY A 386 22.62 28.17 -8.98
N ALA A 387 22.60 27.46 -10.10
CA ALA A 387 22.84 28.08 -11.41
C ALA A 387 21.55 28.76 -11.88
N GLU A 388 21.41 30.02 -11.58
CA GLU A 388 20.44 30.89 -12.27
C GLU A 388 20.71 30.80 -13.79
N ARG A 389 19.64 30.51 -14.58
CA ARG A 389 19.67 30.60 -16.04
C ARG A 389 19.47 32.06 -16.49
#